data_d6bf608cf7ac6d31b8a47eb1f877ae88
#
_entry.id   d6bf608cf7ac6d31b8a47eb1f877ae88
#
_cell.length_a   1.000
_cell.length_b   1.000
_cell.length_c   1.000
_cell.angle_alpha   90.00
_cell.angle_beta   90.00
_cell.angle_gamma   90.00
#
_symmetry.space_group_name_H-M   'P 1'
#
loop_
_entity.id
_entity.type
_entity.pdbx_description
1 polymer ?
#
loop_
_entity_poly.entity_id
_entity_poly.type
_entity_poly.pdbx_seq_one_letter_code
_entity_poly.pdbx_strand_id
1 'polypeptide(L)'
;MRMRYLATWATGLTLCAGLPLSQPALAVTVPAQNSPSAENHALLLQRLGHAHWVAQGKGPHVLYMIFDPNCPYCHVVFDELQPLIKPMGATVRYVPVGYLTESSLGKAAAMLEAKDPLAAIMKNEREFNMEHFGGLREILPSSATEKALEKNLAILRATGQSIVPTLIYRSRQGKTVVIRGGLDTRDMRSVLRDIAP
;
A
#
# COMPACT_ATOMS: atom_id res chain seq x y z
N MET A 1 74.45 11.36 1.38
CA MET A 1 75.29 10.35 0.70
C MET A 1 74.66 10.08 -0.66
N ARG A 2 75.38 10.46 -1.71
CA ARG A 2 74.96 10.37 -3.13
C ARG A 2 75.01 8.93 -3.61
N MET A 3 74.06 8.49 -4.43
CA MET A 3 74.42 7.63 -5.57
C MET A 3 73.34 7.70 -6.64
N ARG A 4 73.72 8.29 -7.75
CA ARG A 4 73.03 8.36 -9.06
C ARG A 4 73.38 7.07 -9.79
N TYR A 5 72.41 6.38 -10.40
CA TYR A 5 72.67 5.51 -11.56
C TYR A 5 71.72 5.87 -12.69
N LEU A 6 72.31 6.44 -13.74
CA LEU A 6 71.80 6.52 -15.09
C LEU A 6 72.01 5.21 -15.80
N ALA A 7 71.02 4.71 -16.50
CA ALA A 7 71.19 3.77 -17.61
C ALA A 7 70.08 4.00 -18.62
N THR A 8 70.47 4.60 -19.72
CA THR A 8 69.79 4.62 -21.03
C THR A 8 69.89 3.27 -21.72
N TRP A 9 68.92 2.96 -22.59
CA TRP A 9 68.92 2.10 -23.81
C TRP A 9 67.48 1.72 -24.09
N ALA A 10 66.86 1.89 -25.14
CA ALA A 10 67.01 1.92 -26.57
C ALA A 10 65.64 1.54 -27.18
N THR A 11 65.24 2.30 -28.12
CA THR A 11 64.20 2.19 -29.13
C THR A 11 63.83 0.78 -29.58
N GLY A 12 62.52 0.48 -29.61
CA GLY A 12 61.90 -0.61 -30.34
C GLY A 12 60.49 -0.21 -30.78
N LEU A 13 60.37 0.42 -31.98
CA LEU A 13 59.10 0.65 -32.65
C LEU A 13 58.60 -0.71 -33.17
N THR A 14 57.52 -1.24 -32.56
CA THR A 14 56.76 -2.34 -33.19
C THR A 14 55.34 -1.80 -33.43
N LEU A 15 55.07 -1.47 -34.69
CA LEU A 15 53.72 -1.18 -35.17
C LEU A 15 52.91 -2.46 -35.18
N CYS A 16 52.06 -2.69 -34.17
CA CYS A 16 50.96 -3.63 -34.25
C CYS A 16 49.68 -2.90 -34.68
N ALA A 17 49.33 -3.08 -35.94
CA ALA A 17 48.03 -2.68 -36.47
C ALA A 17 46.97 -3.57 -35.81
N GLY A 18 46.35 -3.04 -34.72
CA GLY A 18 45.20 -3.63 -34.06
C GLY A 18 43.90 -3.26 -34.81
N LEU A 19 43.32 -4.22 -35.49
CA LEU A 19 41.95 -4.11 -36.01
C LEU A 19 41.00 -3.93 -34.85
N PRO A 20 40.04 -2.95 -34.88
CA PRO A 20 39.00 -2.82 -33.89
C PRO A 20 38.01 -3.98 -34.06
N LEU A 21 38.00 -4.93 -33.17
CA LEU A 21 36.92 -5.92 -33.00
C LEU A 21 35.72 -5.16 -32.43
N SER A 22 34.81 -4.70 -33.29
CA SER A 22 33.49 -4.21 -32.92
C SER A 22 32.69 -5.39 -32.38
N GLN A 23 32.65 -5.55 -31.07
CA GLN A 23 31.71 -6.45 -30.42
C GLN A 23 30.32 -5.82 -30.49
N PRO A 24 29.29 -6.55 -31.03
CA PRO A 24 27.94 -6.08 -30.92
C PRO A 24 27.54 -6.08 -29.42
N ALA A 25 27.23 -4.90 -28.89
CA ALA A 25 26.64 -4.78 -27.58
C ALA A 25 25.28 -5.48 -27.60
N LEU A 26 25.20 -6.64 -26.95
CA LEU A 26 23.92 -7.29 -26.67
C LEU A 26 23.15 -6.35 -25.75
N ALA A 27 22.21 -5.59 -26.29
CA ALA A 27 21.26 -4.82 -25.53
C ALA A 27 20.43 -5.81 -24.67
N VAL A 28 20.77 -5.91 -23.39
CA VAL A 28 19.93 -6.58 -22.42
C VAL A 28 18.65 -5.72 -22.29
N THR A 29 17.61 -6.14 -23.00
CA THR A 29 16.29 -5.57 -22.85
C THR A 29 15.77 -6.00 -21.48
N VAL A 30 15.97 -5.15 -20.46
CA VAL A 30 15.30 -5.30 -19.16
C VAL A 30 13.81 -5.16 -19.44
N PRO A 31 12.99 -6.20 -19.17
CA PRO A 31 11.56 -6.07 -19.37
C PRO A 31 11.08 -4.91 -18.48
N ALA A 32 10.43 -3.92 -19.07
CA ALA A 32 9.78 -2.83 -18.35
C ALA A 32 8.86 -3.47 -17.30
N GLN A 33 9.18 -3.27 -16.02
CA GLN A 33 8.31 -3.69 -14.93
C GLN A 33 6.98 -2.99 -15.15
N ASN A 34 5.95 -3.77 -15.48
CA ASN A 34 4.60 -3.29 -15.74
C ASN A 34 4.11 -2.52 -14.51
N SER A 35 4.20 -1.20 -14.55
CA SER A 35 3.35 -0.36 -13.71
C SER A 35 1.91 -0.78 -14.03
N PRO A 36 1.04 -1.01 -13.02
CA PRO A 36 -0.32 -1.43 -13.29
C PRO A 36 -0.96 -0.48 -14.30
N SER A 37 -1.43 -1.00 -15.42
CA SER A 37 -2.06 -0.18 -16.45
C SER A 37 -3.29 0.53 -15.90
N ALA A 38 -3.71 1.64 -16.52
CA ALA A 38 -4.92 2.38 -16.12
C ALA A 38 -6.16 1.46 -16.10
N GLU A 39 -6.18 0.43 -16.93
CA GLU A 39 -7.20 -0.61 -16.99
C GLU A 39 -7.23 -1.47 -15.72
N ASN A 40 -6.06 -1.85 -15.18
CA ASN A 40 -5.95 -2.56 -13.91
C ASN A 40 -6.45 -1.70 -12.73
N HIS A 41 -6.26 -0.39 -12.78
CA HIS A 41 -6.73 0.53 -11.74
C HIS A 41 -8.27 0.72 -11.78
N ALA A 42 -8.90 0.77 -12.95
CA ALA A 42 -10.37 0.83 -13.06
C ALA A 42 -11.01 -0.45 -12.50
N LEU A 43 -10.45 -1.61 -12.82
CA LEU A 43 -10.88 -2.90 -12.30
C LEU A 43 -10.70 -2.99 -10.78
N LEU A 44 -9.68 -2.34 -10.21
CA LEU A 44 -9.44 -2.30 -8.76
C LEU A 44 -10.60 -1.63 -8.01
N LEU A 45 -11.08 -0.46 -8.47
CA LEU A 45 -12.23 0.22 -7.86
C LEU A 45 -13.52 -0.60 -7.97
N GLN A 46 -13.72 -1.29 -9.10
CA GLN A 46 -14.85 -2.20 -9.25
C GLN A 46 -14.80 -3.34 -8.22
N ARG A 47 -13.63 -3.98 -8.05
CA ARG A 47 -13.43 -5.03 -7.04
C ARG A 47 -13.68 -4.51 -5.63
N LEU A 48 -13.20 -3.30 -5.31
CA LEU A 48 -13.43 -2.66 -4.02
C LEU A 48 -14.91 -2.37 -3.77
N GLY A 49 -15.70 -2.06 -4.80
CA GLY A 49 -17.15 -1.93 -4.69
C GLY A 49 -17.82 -3.20 -4.18
N HIS A 50 -17.23 -4.37 -4.47
CA HIS A 50 -17.69 -5.72 -4.03
C HIS A 50 -16.86 -6.32 -2.88
N ALA A 51 -15.96 -5.56 -2.29
CA ALA A 51 -15.22 -5.98 -1.12
C ALA A 51 -16.13 -6.02 0.13
N HIS A 52 -15.69 -6.76 1.15
CA HIS A 52 -16.34 -6.74 2.45
C HIS A 52 -15.81 -5.57 3.27
N TRP A 53 -16.51 -4.45 3.21
CA TRP A 53 -16.14 -3.21 3.88
C TRP A 53 -17.19 -2.75 4.87
N VAL A 54 -16.77 -1.91 5.79
CA VAL A 54 -17.62 -1.21 6.76
C VAL A 54 -17.52 0.28 6.48
N ALA A 55 -18.67 0.96 6.34
CA ALA A 55 -18.69 2.38 6.01
C ALA A 55 -18.82 3.28 7.23
N GLN A 56 -18.10 4.41 7.20
CA GLN A 56 -18.28 5.54 8.11
C GLN A 56 -18.48 6.82 7.29
N GLY A 57 -19.47 7.61 7.66
CA GLY A 57 -19.87 8.80 6.90
C GLY A 57 -20.92 8.48 5.83
N LYS A 58 -21.45 9.55 5.19
CA LYS A 58 -22.52 9.45 4.18
C LYS A 58 -22.30 10.44 3.02
N GLY A 59 -21.10 11.00 2.90
CA GLY A 59 -20.79 11.98 1.86
C GLY A 59 -20.47 11.30 0.51
N PRO A 60 -20.46 12.08 -0.58
CA PRO A 60 -20.19 11.56 -1.92
C PRO A 60 -18.71 11.20 -2.16
N HIS A 61 -17.80 11.74 -1.36
CA HIS A 61 -16.35 11.51 -1.52
C HIS A 61 -15.95 10.16 -0.89
N VAL A 62 -15.86 9.10 -1.72
CA VAL A 62 -15.61 7.75 -1.24
C VAL A 62 -14.11 7.43 -1.21
N LEU A 63 -13.61 7.12 -0.03
CA LEU A 63 -12.25 6.62 0.22
C LEU A 63 -12.31 5.18 0.72
N TYR A 64 -11.58 4.27 0.07
CA TYR A 64 -11.34 2.94 0.59
C TYR A 64 -10.05 2.93 1.39
N MET A 65 -10.07 2.38 2.59
CA MET A 65 -8.91 2.15 3.45
C MET A 65 -8.78 0.66 3.71
N ILE A 66 -7.80 0.01 3.06
CA ILE A 66 -7.45 -1.38 3.36
C ILE A 66 -6.51 -1.33 4.56
N PHE A 67 -6.87 -2.05 5.62
CA PHE A 67 -6.16 -1.99 6.90
C PHE A 67 -6.13 -3.35 7.60
N ASP A 68 -5.18 -3.53 8.50
CA ASP A 68 -5.10 -4.68 9.39
C ASP A 68 -5.37 -4.22 10.84
N PRO A 69 -6.16 -4.94 11.64
CA PRO A 69 -6.50 -4.55 13.01
C PRO A 69 -5.32 -4.31 13.94
N ASN A 70 -4.17 -4.90 13.64
CA ASN A 70 -2.97 -4.81 14.46
C ASN A 70 -1.88 -3.89 13.85
N CYS A 71 -2.22 -3.11 12.83
CA CYS A 71 -1.28 -2.25 12.13
C CYS A 71 -1.15 -0.88 12.80
N PRO A 72 0.01 -0.51 13.39
CA PRO A 72 0.19 0.80 14.02
C PRO A 72 0.01 1.98 13.06
N TYR A 73 0.51 1.85 11.82
CA TYR A 73 0.34 2.90 10.82
C TYR A 73 -1.10 3.03 10.34
N CYS A 74 -1.89 1.95 10.38
CA CYS A 74 -3.33 2.00 10.10
C CYS A 74 -4.06 2.78 11.18
N HIS A 75 -3.70 2.57 12.45
CA HIS A 75 -4.22 3.31 13.58
C HIS A 75 -3.96 4.82 13.44
N VAL A 76 -2.73 5.23 13.12
CA VAL A 76 -2.39 6.64 12.87
C VAL A 76 -3.27 7.23 11.76
N VAL A 77 -3.40 6.55 10.62
CA VAL A 77 -4.24 7.03 9.51
C VAL A 77 -5.72 7.07 9.89
N PHE A 78 -6.19 6.12 10.69
CA PHE A 78 -7.55 6.12 11.22
C PHE A 78 -7.79 7.38 12.06
N ASP A 79 -6.92 7.70 13.01
CA ASP A 79 -7.06 8.88 13.87
C ASP A 79 -7.03 10.19 13.07
N GLU A 80 -6.14 10.29 12.08
CA GLU A 80 -6.07 11.45 11.18
C GLU A 80 -7.34 11.65 10.34
N LEU A 81 -8.04 10.56 10.01
CA LEU A 81 -9.30 10.61 9.26
C LEU A 81 -10.49 11.07 10.10
N GLN A 82 -10.57 10.67 11.39
CA GLN A 82 -11.76 10.89 12.22
C GLN A 82 -12.28 12.34 12.20
N PRO A 83 -11.46 13.38 12.45
CA PRO A 83 -11.93 14.76 12.47
C PRO A 83 -12.29 15.29 11.08
N LEU A 84 -11.93 14.59 10.00
CA LEU A 84 -12.09 15.05 8.63
C LEU A 84 -13.31 14.48 7.91
N ILE A 85 -13.78 13.29 8.29
CA ILE A 85 -14.86 12.58 7.59
C ILE A 85 -16.09 13.46 7.40
N LYS A 86 -16.64 13.98 8.49
CA LYS A 86 -17.86 14.79 8.45
C LYS A 86 -17.66 16.16 7.78
N PRO A 87 -16.64 16.97 8.17
CA PRO A 87 -16.43 18.29 7.56
C PRO A 87 -16.08 18.23 6.06
N MET A 88 -15.44 17.16 5.61
CA MET A 88 -15.05 17.00 4.21
C MET A 88 -16.10 16.29 3.37
N GLY A 89 -17.26 15.94 3.93
CA GLY A 89 -18.30 15.19 3.22
C GLY A 89 -17.80 13.85 2.69
N ALA A 90 -16.95 13.16 3.46
CA ALA A 90 -16.38 11.90 3.06
C ALA A 90 -17.22 10.70 3.51
N THR A 91 -17.07 9.59 2.79
CA THR A 91 -17.44 8.24 3.21
C THR A 91 -16.18 7.39 3.18
N VAL A 92 -15.72 6.94 4.33
CA VAL A 92 -14.61 5.99 4.42
C VAL A 92 -15.17 4.57 4.45
N ARG A 93 -14.70 3.72 3.53
CA ARG A 93 -14.99 2.29 3.47
C ARG A 93 -13.77 1.54 3.99
N TYR A 94 -13.85 1.09 5.22
CA TYR A 94 -12.83 0.29 5.88
C TYR A 94 -12.89 -1.14 5.36
N VAL A 95 -11.80 -1.60 4.74
CA VAL A 95 -11.66 -2.94 4.15
C VAL A 95 -10.69 -3.73 5.02
N PRO A 96 -11.16 -4.50 6.01
CA PRO A 96 -10.26 -5.24 6.90
C PRO A 96 -9.58 -6.38 6.16
N VAL A 97 -8.31 -6.58 6.48
CA VAL A 97 -7.51 -7.76 6.15
C VAL A 97 -6.90 -8.29 7.46
N GLY A 98 -6.39 -9.52 7.47
CA GLY A 98 -5.86 -10.13 8.70
C GLY A 98 -4.64 -10.96 8.40
N TYR A 99 -3.44 -10.34 8.32
CA TYR A 99 -2.23 -11.07 7.94
C TYR A 99 -0.95 -10.61 8.64
N LEU A 100 -0.96 -9.49 9.39
CA LEU A 100 0.27 -8.95 10.00
C LEU A 100 0.74 -9.75 11.20
N THR A 101 -0.20 -10.24 12.02
CA THR A 101 0.09 -11.01 13.24
C THR A 101 -0.87 -12.19 13.36
N GLU A 102 -0.59 -13.12 14.25
CA GLU A 102 -1.43 -14.29 14.50
C GLU A 102 -2.88 -13.92 14.85
N SER A 103 -3.09 -12.87 15.64
CA SER A 103 -4.43 -12.42 16.03
C SER A 103 -5.14 -11.55 14.99
N SER A 104 -4.46 -11.11 13.93
CA SER A 104 -5.03 -10.19 12.92
C SER A 104 -6.28 -10.77 12.25
N LEU A 105 -6.24 -12.04 11.83
CA LEU A 105 -7.37 -12.68 11.17
C LEU A 105 -8.60 -12.76 12.08
N GLY A 106 -8.41 -13.18 13.33
CA GLY A 106 -9.49 -13.30 14.31
C GLY A 106 -10.07 -11.96 14.72
N LYS A 107 -9.25 -10.89 14.82
CA LYS A 107 -9.73 -9.53 15.09
C LYS A 107 -10.48 -8.94 13.90
N ALA A 108 -10.00 -9.14 12.67
CA ALA A 108 -10.70 -8.74 11.45
C ALA A 108 -12.06 -9.45 11.32
N ALA A 109 -12.12 -10.74 11.69
CA ALA A 109 -13.38 -11.49 11.76
C ALA A 109 -14.31 -10.92 12.82
N ALA A 110 -13.79 -10.60 14.02
CA ALA A 110 -14.59 -9.99 15.08
C ALA A 110 -15.22 -8.65 14.66
N MET A 111 -14.53 -7.87 13.79
CA MET A 111 -15.10 -6.65 13.21
C MET A 111 -16.28 -6.95 12.28
N LEU A 112 -16.09 -7.89 11.33
CA LEU A 112 -17.10 -8.19 10.31
C LEU A 112 -18.32 -8.95 10.86
N GLU A 113 -18.13 -9.76 11.89
CA GLU A 113 -19.21 -10.55 12.53
C GLU A 113 -19.89 -9.82 13.69
N ALA A 114 -19.42 -8.62 14.05
CA ALA A 114 -20.04 -7.83 15.09
C ALA A 114 -21.47 -7.41 14.71
N LYS A 115 -22.36 -7.31 15.69
CA LYS A 115 -23.73 -6.77 15.49
C LYS A 115 -23.68 -5.33 14.92
N ASP A 116 -22.69 -4.56 15.32
CA ASP A 116 -22.35 -3.23 14.79
C ASP A 116 -20.87 -3.25 14.38
N PRO A 117 -20.57 -3.54 13.11
CA PRO A 117 -19.19 -3.62 12.62
C PRO A 117 -18.41 -2.32 12.75
N LEU A 118 -19.07 -1.15 12.56
CA LEU A 118 -18.40 0.14 12.72
C LEU A 118 -18.02 0.38 14.18
N ALA A 119 -18.92 0.11 15.12
CA ALA A 119 -18.60 0.20 16.54
C ALA A 119 -17.46 -0.73 16.95
N ALA A 120 -17.35 -1.91 16.34
CA ALA A 120 -16.24 -2.82 16.58
C ALA A 120 -14.91 -2.25 16.07
N ILE A 121 -14.87 -1.67 14.85
CA ILE A 121 -13.69 -0.98 14.33
C ILE A 121 -13.31 0.18 15.26
N MET A 122 -14.26 1.04 15.62
CA MET A 122 -14.03 2.17 16.53
C MET A 122 -13.48 1.72 17.89
N LYS A 123 -13.94 0.58 18.41
CA LYS A 123 -13.42 0.02 19.65
C LYS A 123 -11.99 -0.46 19.48
N ASN A 124 -11.69 -1.19 18.39
CA ASN A 124 -10.34 -1.67 18.11
C ASN A 124 -9.32 -0.55 18.09
N GLU A 125 -9.67 0.53 17.41
CA GLU A 125 -8.78 1.68 17.24
C GLU A 125 -8.67 2.50 18.54
N ARG A 126 -9.76 2.78 19.22
CA ARG A 126 -9.74 3.53 20.48
C ARG A 126 -8.94 2.84 21.59
N GLU A 127 -8.95 1.51 21.62
CA GLU A 127 -8.25 0.70 22.61
C GLU A 127 -6.91 0.19 22.07
N PHE A 128 -6.44 0.72 20.93
CA PHE A 128 -5.15 0.36 20.34
C PHE A 128 -4.00 0.75 21.27
N ASN A 129 -3.04 -0.14 21.42
CA ASN A 129 -1.80 0.13 22.16
C ASN A 129 -0.65 -0.68 21.53
N MET A 130 0.60 -0.28 21.83
CA MET A 130 1.78 -0.92 21.23
C MET A 130 2.13 -2.28 21.84
N GLU A 131 1.51 -2.66 22.95
CA GLU A 131 1.76 -3.94 23.63
C GLU A 131 0.88 -5.06 23.05
N HIS A 132 -0.40 -4.76 22.82
CA HIS A 132 -1.39 -5.74 22.37
C HIS A 132 -2.04 -5.37 21.03
N PHE A 133 -1.62 -4.26 20.40
CA PHE A 133 -2.18 -3.71 19.17
C PHE A 133 -3.68 -3.39 19.31
N GLY A 134 -4.49 -3.73 18.29
CA GLY A 134 -5.92 -3.44 18.31
C GLY A 134 -6.67 -4.03 19.51
N GLY A 135 -7.62 -3.26 20.07
CA GLY A 135 -8.30 -3.57 21.31
C GLY A 135 -9.38 -4.65 21.25
N LEU A 136 -9.69 -5.19 20.05
CA LEU A 136 -10.64 -6.30 19.96
C LEU A 136 -10.00 -7.62 20.38
N ARG A 137 -10.82 -8.46 21.00
CA ARG A 137 -10.50 -9.87 21.17
C ARG A 137 -10.73 -10.60 19.85
N GLU A 138 -9.79 -11.46 19.48
CA GLU A 138 -9.92 -12.33 18.30
C GLU A 138 -11.02 -13.39 18.50
N ILE A 139 -11.65 -13.78 17.40
CA ILE A 139 -12.59 -14.90 17.34
C ILE A 139 -12.16 -15.89 16.27
N LEU A 140 -12.68 -17.08 16.31
CA LEU A 140 -12.58 -18.01 15.19
C LEU A 140 -13.55 -17.54 14.09
N PRO A 141 -13.06 -17.21 12.87
CA PRO A 141 -13.93 -16.74 11.81
C PRO A 141 -14.88 -17.84 11.33
N SER A 142 -16.10 -17.46 11.00
CA SER A 142 -16.98 -18.34 10.20
C SER A 142 -16.38 -18.54 8.80
N SER A 143 -16.72 -19.66 8.14
CA SER A 143 -16.24 -19.92 6.77
C SER A 143 -16.63 -18.82 5.77
N ALA A 144 -17.74 -18.13 5.99
CA ALA A 144 -18.17 -17.01 5.17
C ALA A 144 -17.25 -15.79 5.37
N THR A 145 -16.93 -15.48 6.62
CA THR A 145 -16.04 -14.36 6.98
C THR A 145 -14.61 -14.62 6.55
N GLU A 146 -14.11 -15.84 6.69
CA GLU A 146 -12.79 -16.22 6.20
C GLU A 146 -12.67 -15.98 4.70
N LYS A 147 -13.62 -16.44 3.89
CA LYS A 147 -13.67 -16.17 2.43
C LYS A 147 -13.78 -14.67 2.12
N ALA A 148 -14.50 -13.91 2.95
CA ALA A 148 -14.62 -12.47 2.79
C ALA A 148 -13.26 -11.77 3.01
N LEU A 149 -12.53 -12.14 4.06
CA LEU A 149 -11.20 -11.60 4.37
C LEU A 149 -10.16 -12.05 3.34
N GLU A 150 -10.23 -13.28 2.83
CA GLU A 150 -9.40 -13.73 1.70
C GLU A 150 -9.61 -12.87 0.44
N LYS A 151 -10.87 -12.55 0.10
CA LYS A 151 -11.21 -11.66 -1.02
C LYS A 151 -10.63 -10.26 -0.82
N ASN A 152 -10.75 -9.71 0.39
CA ASN A 152 -10.17 -8.42 0.73
C ASN A 152 -8.64 -8.44 0.57
N LEU A 153 -7.99 -9.48 1.06
CA LEU A 153 -6.53 -9.65 0.92
C LEU A 153 -6.10 -9.82 -0.55
N ALA A 154 -6.90 -10.53 -1.36
CA ALA A 154 -6.65 -10.64 -2.80
C ALA A 154 -6.74 -9.29 -3.52
N ILE A 155 -7.65 -8.38 -3.08
CA ILE A 155 -7.73 -7.02 -3.60
C ILE A 155 -6.48 -6.22 -3.21
N LEU A 156 -6.01 -6.32 -1.96
CA LEU A 156 -4.76 -5.70 -1.54
C LEU A 156 -3.57 -6.16 -2.40
N ARG A 157 -3.44 -7.47 -2.61
CA ARG A 157 -2.39 -8.06 -3.47
C ARG A 157 -2.47 -7.56 -4.92
N ALA A 158 -3.68 -7.35 -5.44
CA ALA A 158 -3.89 -6.81 -6.79
C ALA A 158 -3.43 -5.36 -6.96
N THR A 159 -3.16 -4.63 -5.88
CA THR A 159 -2.50 -3.32 -5.94
C THR A 159 -1.01 -3.41 -6.30
N GLY A 160 -0.45 -4.60 -6.37
CA GLY A 160 0.97 -4.88 -6.63
C GLY A 160 1.83 -5.01 -5.37
N GLN A 161 1.34 -4.60 -4.21
CA GLN A 161 2.06 -4.70 -2.93
C GLN A 161 1.08 -4.96 -1.80
N SER A 162 1.46 -5.86 -0.87
CA SER A 162 0.65 -6.16 0.33
C SER A 162 1.09 -5.26 1.49
N ILE A 163 0.86 -3.95 1.34
CA ILE A 163 1.20 -2.93 2.36
C ILE A 163 -0.10 -2.36 2.93
N VAL A 164 -0.18 -2.23 4.24
CA VAL A 164 -1.26 -1.53 4.94
C VAL A 164 -0.68 -0.39 5.79
N PRO A 165 -1.40 0.72 5.94
CA PRO A 165 -2.63 1.05 5.25
C PRO A 165 -2.42 1.26 3.75
N THR A 166 -3.41 0.89 2.94
CA THR A 166 -3.49 1.29 1.54
C THR A 166 -4.80 2.05 1.32
N LEU A 167 -4.69 3.29 0.86
CA LEU A 167 -5.80 4.17 0.56
C LEU A 167 -6.07 4.18 -0.94
N ILE A 168 -7.32 4.03 -1.34
CA ILE A 168 -7.70 3.94 -2.76
C ILE A 168 -8.96 4.78 -2.99
N TYR A 169 -8.93 5.61 -4.04
CA TYR A 169 -10.06 6.44 -4.40
C TYR A 169 -10.06 6.78 -5.90
N ARG A 170 -11.18 7.32 -6.38
CA ARG A 170 -11.26 7.96 -7.69
C ARG A 170 -10.99 9.44 -7.55
N SER A 171 -9.99 9.96 -8.23
CA SER A 171 -9.68 11.39 -8.24
C SER A 171 -10.69 12.18 -9.09
N ARG A 172 -10.73 13.50 -8.91
CA ARG A 172 -11.55 14.42 -9.72
C ARG A 172 -11.22 14.35 -11.22
N GLN A 173 -10.00 13.93 -11.58
CA GLN A 173 -9.60 13.68 -12.96
C GLN A 173 -10.03 12.30 -13.48
N GLY A 174 -10.84 11.54 -12.70
CA GLY A 174 -11.33 10.22 -13.07
C GLY A 174 -10.31 9.09 -12.93
N LYS A 175 -9.10 9.37 -12.43
CA LYS A 175 -8.04 8.36 -12.23
C LYS A 175 -8.24 7.62 -10.92
N THR A 176 -7.90 6.33 -10.91
CA THR A 176 -7.76 5.59 -9.65
C THR A 176 -6.41 5.92 -9.02
N VAL A 177 -6.44 6.41 -7.79
CA VAL A 177 -5.26 6.73 -7.00
C VAL A 177 -5.07 5.67 -5.94
N VAL A 178 -3.84 5.21 -5.76
CA VAL A 178 -3.44 4.23 -4.73
C VAL A 178 -2.30 4.83 -3.93
N ILE A 179 -2.53 5.04 -2.64
CA ILE A 179 -1.54 5.57 -1.69
C ILE A 179 -1.24 4.49 -0.66
N ARG A 180 0.03 4.27 -0.35
CA ARG A 180 0.49 3.25 0.59
C ARG A 180 1.24 3.88 1.74
N GLY A 181 0.99 3.36 2.94
CA GLY A 181 1.61 3.85 4.17
C GLY A 181 0.85 4.98 4.83
N GLY A 182 1.46 5.57 5.86
CA GLY A 182 0.88 6.64 6.65
C GLY A 182 0.80 7.98 5.89
N LEU A 183 -0.20 8.77 6.23
CA LEU A 183 -0.37 10.16 5.80
C LEU A 183 -0.58 11.03 7.03
N ASP A 184 -0.05 12.24 7.02
CA ASP A 184 -0.37 13.25 8.03
C ASP A 184 -1.72 13.94 7.73
N THR A 185 -2.20 14.75 8.68
CA THR A 185 -3.48 15.49 8.54
C THR A 185 -3.51 16.40 7.31
N ARG A 186 -2.39 17.03 6.94
CA ARG A 186 -2.32 17.94 5.78
C ARG A 186 -2.51 17.17 4.49
N ASP A 187 -1.77 16.08 4.35
CA ASP A 187 -1.83 15.24 3.17
C ASP A 187 -3.19 14.54 3.06
N MET A 188 -3.76 14.11 4.20
CA MET A 188 -5.10 13.54 4.25
C MET A 188 -6.18 14.54 3.80
N ARG A 189 -6.09 15.82 4.19
CA ARG A 189 -6.99 16.87 3.67
C ARG A 189 -6.85 17.05 2.16
N SER A 190 -5.63 16.98 1.64
CA SER A 190 -5.37 17.07 0.20
C SER A 190 -6.00 15.90 -0.54
N VAL A 191 -5.83 14.68 -0.04
CA VAL A 191 -6.46 13.47 -0.57
C VAL A 191 -7.98 13.61 -0.61
N LEU A 192 -8.61 13.98 0.51
CA LEU A 192 -10.07 14.11 0.59
C LEU A 192 -10.64 15.18 -0.34
N ARG A 193 -9.90 16.26 -0.65
CA ARG A 193 -10.28 17.27 -1.64
C ARG A 193 -10.19 16.78 -3.08
N ASP A 194 -9.28 15.85 -3.36
CA ASP A 194 -9.08 15.30 -4.70
C ASP A 194 -10.09 14.19 -5.06
N ILE A 195 -10.79 13.62 -4.07
CA ILE A 195 -11.79 12.58 -4.32
C ILE A 195 -12.94 13.12 -5.15
N ALA A 196 -13.29 12.44 -6.24
CA ALA A 196 -14.49 12.72 -7.01
C ALA A 196 -15.76 12.50 -6.15
N PRO A 197 -16.82 13.29 -6.37
CA PRO A 197 -18.11 13.05 -5.74
C PRO A 197 -18.80 11.80 -6.30
#